data_842750613eaaf01717aa76011d7096d8
#
_entry.id   842750613eaaf01717aa76011d7096d8
#
_cell.length_a   1.000
_cell.length_b   1.000
_cell.length_c   1.000
_cell.angle_alpha   90.00
_cell.angle_beta   90.00
_cell.angle_gamma   90.00
#
_symmetry.space_group_name_H-M   'P 1'
#
loop_
_entity.id
_entity.type
_entity.pdbx_description
1 polymer ?
#
loop_
_entity_poly.entity_id
_entity_poly.type
_entity_poly.pdbx_seq_one_letter_code
_entity_poly.pdbx_strand_id
1 'polypeptide(L)'
;MVLHTINASPSNAAFSQCLAVAAAEDAIILMGDGVYGLASQCSAGQALRHCAAEIYALDKDMRAAGVKHRSEEVTLIDMDGFVQLSERYARQLAWY
;
A
#
# COMPACT_ATOMS: atom_id res chain seq x y z
N MET A 1 -0.07 13.36 -9.52
CA MET A 1 -0.44 12.73 -8.24
C MET A 1 -1.43 11.60 -8.48
N VAL A 2 -1.07 10.41 -8.10
CA VAL A 2 -1.87 9.21 -8.32
C VAL A 2 -2.02 8.47 -6.99
N LEU A 3 -3.22 7.97 -6.71
CA LEU A 3 -3.45 7.05 -5.61
C LEU A 3 -3.41 5.63 -6.18
N HIS A 4 -2.44 4.85 -5.75
CA HIS A 4 -2.29 3.45 -6.15
C HIS A 4 -2.92 2.57 -5.09
N THR A 5 -3.89 1.74 -5.48
CA THR A 5 -4.46 0.75 -4.57
C THR A 5 -3.89 -0.62 -4.94
N ILE A 6 -3.25 -1.29 -4.00
CA ILE A 6 -2.66 -2.61 -4.23
C ILE A 6 -3.45 -3.66 -3.47
N ASN A 7 -4.15 -4.51 -4.22
CA ASN A 7 -4.82 -5.71 -3.68
C ASN A 7 -4.00 -6.97 -3.91
N ALA A 8 -3.02 -6.92 -4.81
CA ALA A 8 -2.20 -8.07 -5.14
C ALA A 8 -1.27 -8.43 -4.00
N SER A 9 -1.00 -9.73 -3.82
CA SER A 9 -0.02 -10.17 -2.84
C SER A 9 1.39 -9.76 -3.27
N PRO A 10 2.34 -9.69 -2.31
CA PRO A 10 3.72 -9.32 -2.66
C PRO A 10 4.41 -10.25 -3.65
N SER A 11 3.93 -11.49 -3.79
CA SER A 11 4.47 -12.45 -4.76
C SER A 11 3.96 -12.22 -6.16
N ASN A 12 2.95 -11.38 -6.34
CA ASN A 12 2.38 -11.08 -7.65
C ASN A 12 3.17 -9.96 -8.32
N ALA A 13 3.38 -10.08 -9.63
CA ALA A 13 4.12 -9.09 -10.40
C ALA A 13 3.49 -7.68 -10.32
N ALA A 14 2.17 -7.59 -10.18
CA ALA A 14 1.48 -6.30 -10.05
C ALA A 14 1.99 -5.49 -8.86
N PHE A 15 2.34 -6.15 -7.75
CA PHE A 15 2.87 -5.47 -6.57
C PHE A 15 4.18 -4.75 -6.90
N SER A 16 5.15 -5.45 -7.47
CA SER A 16 6.44 -4.85 -7.81
C SER A 16 6.33 -3.84 -8.95
N GLN A 17 5.41 -4.07 -9.89
CA GLN A 17 5.18 -3.12 -10.98
C GLN A 17 4.64 -1.79 -10.44
N CYS A 18 3.73 -1.83 -9.47
CA CYS A 18 3.23 -0.61 -8.84
C CYS A 18 4.37 0.18 -8.19
N LEU A 19 5.24 -0.50 -7.45
CA LEU A 19 6.35 0.17 -6.78
C LEU A 19 7.32 0.80 -7.77
N ALA A 20 7.46 0.20 -8.96
CA ALA A 20 8.35 0.72 -9.99
C ALA A 20 7.84 2.02 -10.61
N VAL A 21 6.52 2.24 -10.66
CA VAL A 21 5.94 3.42 -11.29
C VAL A 21 5.51 4.50 -10.30
N ALA A 22 5.41 4.19 -9.01
CA ALA A 22 4.96 5.16 -8.02
C ALA A 22 5.99 6.27 -7.84
N ALA A 23 5.52 7.51 -7.89
CA ALA A 23 6.36 8.70 -7.75
C ALA A 23 6.25 9.28 -6.34
N ALA A 24 7.15 10.22 -6.02
CA ALA A 24 7.20 10.82 -4.69
C ALA A 24 5.91 11.55 -4.30
N GLU A 25 5.21 12.13 -5.27
CA GLU A 25 3.95 12.83 -5.02
C GLU A 25 2.73 11.91 -5.01
N ASP A 26 2.93 10.62 -5.27
CA ASP A 26 1.86 9.64 -5.26
C ASP A 26 1.65 9.09 -3.85
N ALA A 27 0.55 8.37 -3.67
CA ALA A 27 0.29 7.59 -2.47
C ALA A 27 -0.02 6.15 -2.86
N ILE A 28 0.33 5.23 -1.97
CA ILE A 28 0.03 3.81 -2.13
C ILE A 28 -0.80 3.38 -0.93
N ILE A 29 -1.92 2.71 -1.18
CA ILE A 29 -2.69 2.09 -0.12
C ILE A 29 -2.73 0.58 -0.32
N LEU A 30 -2.31 -0.16 0.70
CA LEU A 30 -2.32 -1.62 0.70
C LEU A 30 -3.65 -2.11 1.25
N MET A 31 -4.32 -2.97 0.48
CA MET A 31 -5.63 -3.52 0.81
C MET A 31 -5.61 -5.02 0.52
N GLY A 32 -6.53 -5.76 1.13
CA GLY A 32 -6.62 -7.19 0.87
C GLY A 32 -5.27 -7.88 1.05
N ASP A 33 -4.88 -8.67 0.07
CA ASP A 33 -3.62 -9.41 0.11
C ASP A 33 -2.39 -8.50 0.02
N GLY A 34 -2.56 -7.25 -0.41
CA GLY A 34 -1.45 -6.31 -0.48
C GLY A 34 -0.82 -6.01 0.89
N VAL A 35 -1.60 -6.15 1.97
CA VAL A 35 -1.09 -5.89 3.32
C VAL A 35 0.01 -6.87 3.75
N TYR A 36 0.10 -8.04 3.10
CA TYR A 36 1.17 -9.00 3.40
C TYR A 36 2.55 -8.46 3.04
N GLY A 37 2.62 -7.41 2.23
CA GLY A 37 3.88 -6.73 1.96
C GLY A 37 4.53 -6.15 3.21
N LEU A 38 3.75 -5.89 4.24
CA LEU A 38 4.25 -5.37 5.51
C LEU A 38 4.60 -6.47 6.52
N ALA A 39 4.26 -7.73 6.21
CA ALA A 39 4.35 -8.82 7.18
C ALA A 39 5.76 -9.43 7.27
N SER A 40 6.58 -9.28 6.26
CA SER A 40 7.79 -10.06 6.14
C SER A 40 8.96 -9.21 5.67
N GLN A 41 10.15 -9.77 5.82
CA GLN A 41 11.39 -9.17 5.33
C GLN A 41 11.71 -9.62 3.91
N CYS A 42 10.67 -9.90 3.13
CA CYS A 42 10.85 -10.27 1.74
C CYS A 42 11.30 -9.06 0.90
N SER A 43 11.76 -9.32 -0.31
CA SER A 43 12.24 -8.26 -1.20
C SER A 43 11.16 -7.23 -1.53
N ALA A 44 9.89 -7.67 -1.63
CA ALA A 44 8.78 -6.76 -1.88
C ALA A 44 8.59 -5.78 -0.71
N GLY A 45 8.71 -6.27 0.52
CA GLY A 45 8.61 -5.41 1.69
C GLY A 45 9.75 -4.41 1.78
N GLN A 46 10.96 -4.83 1.41
CA GLN A 46 12.10 -3.93 1.35
C GLN A 46 11.91 -2.85 0.28
N ALA A 47 11.44 -3.24 -0.89
CA ALA A 47 11.16 -2.29 -1.97
C ALA A 47 10.10 -1.27 -1.54
N LEU A 48 9.09 -1.72 -0.79
CA LEU A 48 8.05 -0.84 -0.27
C LEU A 48 8.63 0.22 0.67
N ARG A 49 9.56 -0.18 1.55
CA ARG A 49 10.21 0.77 2.48
C ARG A 49 11.06 1.80 1.77
N HIS A 50 11.61 1.45 0.63
CA HIS A 50 12.46 2.36 -0.16
C HIS A 50 11.67 3.15 -1.19
N CYS A 51 10.35 2.93 -1.27
CA CYS A 51 9.50 3.66 -2.19
C CYS A 51 9.38 5.12 -1.74
N ALA A 52 9.43 6.05 -2.70
CA ALA A 52 9.34 7.47 -2.41
C ALA A 52 7.92 7.93 -2.08
N ALA A 53 6.90 7.18 -2.48
CA ALA A 53 5.50 7.52 -2.25
C ALA A 53 5.11 7.33 -0.78
N GLU A 54 4.07 8.04 -0.35
CA GLU A 54 3.48 7.81 0.97
C GLU A 54 2.76 6.47 0.99
N ILE A 55 2.94 5.71 2.06
CA ILE A 55 2.39 4.37 2.19
C ILE A 55 1.29 4.36 3.25
N TYR A 56 0.13 3.84 2.88
CA TYR A 56 -1.01 3.62 3.77
C TYR A 56 -1.40 2.16 3.73
N ALA A 57 -2.11 1.70 4.75
CA ALA A 57 -2.69 0.36 4.77
C ALA A 57 -4.02 0.39 5.48
N LEU A 58 -4.99 -0.42 5.01
CA LEU A 58 -6.27 -0.55 5.68
C LEU A 58 -6.10 -1.35 6.97
N ASP A 59 -6.43 -0.75 8.09
CA ASP A 59 -6.30 -1.36 9.41
C ASP A 59 -7.11 -2.66 9.50
N LYS A 60 -8.32 -2.66 8.95
CA LYS A 60 -9.18 -3.85 8.95
C LYS A 60 -8.53 -5.02 8.24
N ASP A 61 -7.92 -4.77 7.08
CA ASP A 61 -7.26 -5.83 6.31
C ASP A 61 -5.98 -6.30 6.99
N MET A 62 -5.25 -5.39 7.64
CA MET A 62 -4.10 -5.76 8.44
C MET A 62 -4.48 -6.72 9.57
N ARG A 63 -5.57 -6.42 10.28
CA ARG A 63 -6.06 -7.27 11.37
C ARG A 63 -6.54 -8.62 10.84
N ALA A 64 -7.27 -8.62 9.73
CA ALA A 64 -7.80 -9.85 9.16
C ALA A 64 -6.67 -10.79 8.70
N ALA A 65 -5.57 -10.22 8.21
CA ALA A 65 -4.41 -11.00 7.77
C ALA A 65 -3.49 -11.39 8.91
N GLY A 66 -3.69 -10.85 10.11
CA GLY A 66 -2.81 -11.08 11.25
C GLY A 66 -1.45 -10.40 11.09
N VAL A 67 -1.39 -9.38 10.22
CA VAL A 67 -0.14 -8.67 9.96
C VAL A 67 0.07 -7.59 11.01
N LYS A 68 1.25 -7.59 11.58
CA LYS A 68 1.68 -6.53 12.51
C LYS A 68 2.89 -5.85 11.92
N HIS A 69 2.87 -4.53 11.92
CA HIS A 69 4.04 -3.78 11.49
C HIS A 69 4.36 -2.72 12.55
N ARG A 70 5.62 -2.30 12.56
CA ARG A 70 6.09 -1.31 13.53
C ARG A 70 6.77 -0.13 12.85
N SER A 71 6.58 0.01 11.55
CA SER A 71 7.19 1.09 10.80
C SER A 71 6.35 2.35 10.94
N GLU A 72 6.99 3.46 11.29
CA GLU A 72 6.33 4.77 11.32
C GLU A 72 6.11 5.32 9.93
N GLU A 73 6.70 4.69 8.92
CA GLU A 73 6.57 5.12 7.53
C GLU A 73 5.24 4.73 6.90
N VAL A 74 4.48 3.85 7.56
CA VAL A 74 3.18 3.39 7.07
C VAL A 74 2.09 3.89 7.99
N THR A 75 1.07 4.53 7.42
CA THR A 75 -0.08 5.05 8.15
C THR A 75 -1.24 4.07 8.02
N LEU A 76 -1.76 3.60 9.15
CA LEU A 76 -2.96 2.76 9.15
C LEU A 76 -4.19 3.65 9.08
N ILE A 77 -5.12 3.32 8.18
CA ILE A 77 -6.36 4.07 8.01
C ILE A 77 -7.55 3.11 7.97
N ASP A 78 -8.73 3.63 8.32
CA ASP A 78 -9.98 2.91 8.18
C ASP A 78 -10.61 3.24 6.80
N MET A 79 -11.81 2.72 6.55
CA MET A 79 -12.50 2.98 5.29
C MET A 79 -12.84 4.46 5.10
N ASP A 80 -13.20 5.16 6.16
CA ASP A 80 -13.45 6.59 6.07
C ASP A 80 -12.17 7.34 5.67
N GLY A 81 -11.05 6.95 6.24
CA GLY A 81 -9.75 7.50 5.86
C GLY A 81 -9.41 7.22 4.41
N PHE A 82 -9.73 6.03 3.92
CA PHE A 82 -9.52 5.69 2.51
C PHE A 82 -10.36 6.59 1.61
N VAL A 83 -11.64 6.79 1.93
CA VAL A 83 -12.51 7.66 1.13
C VAL A 83 -11.96 9.08 1.10
N GLN A 84 -11.54 9.62 2.24
CA GLN A 84 -10.94 10.95 2.31
C GLN A 84 -9.67 11.03 1.46
N LEU A 85 -8.85 9.99 1.54
CA LEU A 85 -7.62 9.93 0.75
C LEU A 85 -7.93 9.91 -0.74
N SER A 86 -8.94 9.13 -1.17
CA SER A 86 -9.31 9.04 -2.57
C SER A 86 -9.81 10.36 -3.13
N GLU A 87 -10.42 11.19 -2.30
CA GLU A 87 -10.90 12.51 -2.73
C GLU A 87 -9.76 13.49 -2.99
N ARG A 88 -8.60 13.27 -2.40
CA ARG A 88 -7.43 14.16 -2.55
C ARG A 88 -6.66 13.90 -3.84
N TYR A 89 -6.91 12.78 -4.51
CA TYR A 89 -6.16 12.37 -5.70
C TYR A 89 -7.09 12.31 -6.90
N ALA A 90 -6.74 13.05 -7.96
CA ALA A 90 -7.56 13.10 -9.18
C ALA A 90 -7.50 11.79 -9.98
N ARG A 91 -6.42 11.04 -9.84
CA ARG A 91 -6.22 9.79 -10.56
C ARG A 91 -6.02 8.64 -9.60
N GLN A 92 -6.60 7.50 -9.94
CA GLN A 92 -6.48 6.30 -9.13
C GLN A 92 -6.15 5.12 -10.06
N LEU A 93 -5.22 4.27 -9.63
CA LEU A 93 -4.85 3.05 -10.33
C LEU A 93 -4.96 1.88 -9.35
N ALA A 94 -5.65 0.84 -9.79
CA ALA A 94 -5.79 -0.38 -9.00
C ALA A 94 -4.86 -1.46 -9.55
N TRP A 95 -4.15 -2.13 -8.65
CA TRP A 95 -3.20 -3.18 -8.99
C TRP A 95 -3.67 -4.48 -8.36
N TYR A 96 -4.01 -5.45 -9.18
CA TYR A 96 -4.55 -6.73 -8.74
C TYR A 96 -3.55 -7.86 -8.93
#